data_7ebf896106d7fde5984f5e1a27b557c0
#
_entry.id   7ebf896106d7fde5984f5e1a27b557c0
#
_cell.length_a   1.000
_cell.length_b   1.000
_cell.length_c   1.000
_cell.angle_alpha   90.00
_cell.angle_beta   90.00
_cell.angle_gamma   90.00
#
_symmetry.space_group_name_H-M   'P 1'
#
loop_
_entity.id
_entity.type
_entity.pdbx_description
1 polymer ?
#
loop_
_entity_poly.entity_id
_entity_poly.type
_entity_poly.pdbx_seq_one_letter_code
_entity_poly.pdbx_strand_id
1 'polypeptide(L)'
;MLKFSTNPDVAEQQMNAIIFYLTAFGYIDGQFDFTEKTFVRIYIRQLVTARAKDALPDADAKTRDEVVNKFVSHFHEVFEQIDRGVKELFTEAIADGEDVEKFVYAKLKLRGFEIFQSFDRDNQKELLSSIDELIYADGKAHPSEEKFRKELEALLDNSAQLTPDDIEILREQSQIEIGTPTPVSTRLEDHPFFAKFEQHYSADPERIRQQVAADLELMHRFREQLAAQRAKGTNKLIGRTTIADFDGEEPFLDGHVYVHPAKAGQTYELIVLGDLHGCYSCLKGALLQADFFAKLEAWKLDKSLPEPKLVLLGDYIDRGRFSYNGVLRAVMQLYLAAPDHVFPLRGNHEYYIEYRGRIYGGVKPAEAINTLVGHLPGDVFAEYMKMFEELPNLLFFDDLMFVHAGIPRDTEIKAKLGDMSGLNDPDVRFQMLWSDPSTADYIPDDLQAQNARFPFGKTQFEAFMNKLGCSMLVRGHEKVDEGWRPMYAEHTQLITLFSAGGADNNDLPEDSSYRGVTPMALSIRVEKGKAQVTPFLIDYKKFNDPKRNRFFASPPEIEHKVG
;
A
#
# COMPACT_ATOMS: atom_id res chain seq x y z
N MET A 1 17.15 -25.59 22.27
CA MET A 1 17.79 -24.96 21.06
C MET A 1 16.85 -25.11 19.88
N LEU A 2 16.66 -24.07 19.11
CA LEU A 2 15.74 -23.99 17.97
C LEU A 2 15.98 -25.13 16.96
N LYS A 3 14.89 -25.76 16.52
CA LYS A 3 14.92 -26.83 15.53
C LYS A 3 14.63 -26.26 14.14
N PHE A 4 15.57 -26.39 13.22
CA PHE A 4 15.41 -25.95 11.85
C PHE A 4 14.84 -27.05 10.95
N SER A 5 14.17 -26.65 9.88
CA SER A 5 13.74 -27.55 8.82
C SER A 5 14.93 -28.31 8.19
N THR A 6 14.69 -29.52 7.73
CA THR A 6 15.67 -30.29 6.95
C THR A 6 15.82 -29.75 5.52
N ASN A 7 14.81 -29.01 5.02
CA ASN A 7 14.91 -28.31 3.73
C ASN A 7 15.82 -27.06 3.89
N PRO A 8 16.89 -26.92 3.08
CA PRO A 8 17.84 -25.82 3.20
C PRO A 8 17.21 -24.44 3.04
N ASP A 9 16.31 -24.26 2.06
CA ASP A 9 15.67 -22.97 1.77
C ASP A 9 14.75 -22.54 2.90
N VAL A 10 13.97 -23.47 3.46
CA VAL A 10 13.12 -23.21 4.64
C VAL A 10 13.96 -22.89 5.86
N ALA A 11 15.08 -23.60 6.05
CA ALA A 11 15.97 -23.35 7.18
C ALA A 11 16.65 -21.97 7.09
N GLU A 12 16.99 -21.51 5.89
CA GLU A 12 17.52 -20.17 5.66
C GLU A 12 16.46 -19.09 5.96
N GLN A 13 15.23 -19.30 5.51
CA GLN A 13 14.10 -18.40 5.85
C GLN A 13 13.85 -18.34 7.36
N GLN A 14 13.89 -19.49 8.05
CA GLN A 14 13.77 -19.54 9.51
C GLN A 14 14.90 -18.75 10.20
N MET A 15 16.15 -18.89 9.73
CA MET A 15 17.28 -18.14 10.28
C MET A 15 17.11 -16.64 10.08
N ASN A 16 16.71 -16.20 8.88
CA ASN A 16 16.45 -14.80 8.57
C ASN A 16 15.32 -14.23 9.46
N ALA A 17 14.26 -15.01 9.69
CA ALA A 17 13.17 -14.65 10.57
C ALA A 17 13.64 -14.46 12.03
N ILE A 18 14.48 -15.37 12.52
CA ILE A 18 15.05 -15.26 13.88
C ILE A 18 15.95 -14.02 14.01
N ILE A 19 16.81 -13.77 13.03
CA ILE A 19 17.70 -12.60 13.04
C ILE A 19 16.86 -11.32 13.06
N PHE A 20 15.82 -11.23 12.21
CA PHE A 20 14.90 -10.10 12.21
C PHE A 20 14.19 -9.94 13.56
N TYR A 21 13.67 -11.03 14.12
CA TYR A 21 12.97 -11.04 15.39
C TYR A 21 13.81 -10.47 16.54
N LEU A 22 15.06 -10.95 16.67
CA LEU A 22 15.98 -10.44 17.68
C LEU A 22 16.39 -8.99 17.44
N THR A 23 16.60 -8.61 16.17
CA THR A 23 16.93 -7.24 15.80
C THR A 23 15.76 -6.29 16.11
N ALA A 24 14.54 -6.68 15.72
CA ALA A 24 13.34 -5.91 16.01
C ALA A 24 13.12 -5.74 17.52
N PHE A 25 13.41 -6.79 18.30
CA PHE A 25 13.28 -6.76 19.74
C PHE A 25 14.29 -5.78 20.38
N GLY A 26 15.54 -5.79 19.93
CA GLY A 26 16.57 -4.85 20.41
C GLY A 26 16.27 -3.37 20.09
N TYR A 27 15.37 -3.09 19.12
CA TYR A 27 14.92 -1.72 18.85
C TYR A 27 13.67 -1.28 19.64
N ILE A 28 13.08 -2.14 20.45
CA ILE A 28 11.81 -1.86 21.15
C ILE A 28 11.92 -0.71 22.15
N ASP A 29 13.06 -0.51 22.74
CA ASP A 29 13.34 0.57 23.69
C ASP A 29 13.94 1.83 23.02
N GLY A 30 14.23 1.75 21.72
CA GLY A 30 14.80 2.82 20.90
C GLY A 30 16.32 2.81 20.77
N GLN A 31 17.04 1.89 21.41
CA GLN A 31 18.48 1.89 21.46
C GLN A 31 19.08 0.48 21.29
N PHE A 32 19.08 -0.04 20.08
CA PHE A 32 19.80 -1.27 19.79
C PHE A 32 21.32 -1.04 19.93
N ASP A 33 21.86 -1.29 21.12
CA ASP A 33 23.21 -0.96 21.51
C ASP A 33 24.28 -1.95 20.99
N PHE A 34 25.55 -1.64 21.31
CA PHE A 34 26.66 -2.50 20.89
C PHE A 34 26.63 -3.88 21.56
N THR A 35 26.19 -3.96 22.82
CA THR A 35 26.16 -5.21 23.58
C THR A 35 25.11 -6.14 23.04
N GLU A 36 23.91 -5.63 22.79
CA GLU A 36 22.82 -6.37 22.17
C GLU A 36 23.16 -6.84 20.74
N LYS A 37 23.77 -5.95 19.92
CA LYS A 37 24.26 -6.35 18.59
C LYS A 37 25.34 -7.44 18.66
N THR A 38 26.18 -7.38 19.67
CA THR A 38 27.19 -8.43 19.92
C THR A 38 26.53 -9.74 20.32
N PHE A 39 25.49 -9.68 21.18
CA PHE A 39 24.69 -10.86 21.54
C PHE A 39 24.10 -11.51 20.30
N VAL A 40 23.42 -10.76 19.43
CA VAL A 40 22.82 -11.30 18.20
C VAL A 40 23.86 -11.97 17.31
N ARG A 41 25.04 -11.38 17.12
CA ARG A 41 26.12 -12.00 16.33
C ARG A 41 26.64 -13.31 16.95
N ILE A 42 26.76 -13.36 18.27
CA ILE A 42 27.18 -14.58 19.00
C ILE A 42 26.08 -15.65 18.84
N TYR A 43 24.82 -15.27 18.99
CA TYR A 43 23.68 -16.18 18.88
C TYR A 43 23.56 -16.78 17.47
N ILE A 44 23.76 -15.97 16.40
CA ILE A 44 23.86 -16.46 15.03
C ILE A 44 24.93 -17.55 14.92
N ARG A 45 26.13 -17.34 15.48
CA ARG A 45 27.20 -18.33 15.47
C ARG A 45 26.80 -19.62 16.18
N GLN A 46 26.12 -19.53 17.32
CA GLN A 46 25.63 -20.68 18.08
C GLN A 46 24.64 -21.50 17.26
N LEU A 47 23.65 -20.85 16.64
CA LEU A 47 22.65 -21.50 15.79
C LEU A 47 23.27 -22.20 14.58
N VAL A 48 24.16 -21.50 13.87
CA VAL A 48 24.88 -22.07 12.70
C VAL A 48 25.75 -23.27 13.12
N THR A 49 26.43 -23.18 14.26
CA THR A 49 27.28 -24.26 14.76
C THR A 49 26.44 -25.49 15.11
N ALA A 50 25.32 -25.30 15.79
CA ALA A 50 24.39 -26.39 16.14
C ALA A 50 23.86 -27.07 14.87
N ARG A 51 23.39 -26.27 13.90
CA ARG A 51 22.88 -26.80 12.64
C ARG A 51 23.93 -27.55 11.83
N ALA A 52 25.16 -27.02 11.76
CA ALA A 52 26.26 -27.71 11.07
C ALA A 52 26.60 -29.06 11.71
N LYS A 53 26.49 -29.17 13.03
CA LYS A 53 26.66 -30.43 13.76
C LYS A 53 25.59 -31.44 13.37
N ASP A 54 24.33 -31.01 13.27
CA ASP A 54 23.20 -31.88 12.93
C ASP A 54 23.22 -32.28 11.44
N ALA A 55 23.55 -31.34 10.54
CA ALA A 55 23.56 -31.57 9.11
C ALA A 55 24.81 -32.34 8.61
N LEU A 56 25.92 -32.29 9.35
CA LEU A 56 27.20 -32.88 8.98
C LEU A 56 27.75 -33.75 10.12
N PRO A 57 27.04 -34.81 10.56
CA PRO A 57 27.45 -35.61 11.70
C PRO A 57 28.78 -36.33 11.50
N ASP A 58 29.06 -36.77 10.27
CA ASP A 58 30.24 -37.55 9.91
C ASP A 58 31.44 -36.70 9.39
N ALA A 59 31.27 -35.37 9.27
CA ALA A 59 32.36 -34.50 8.83
C ALA A 59 33.44 -34.33 9.89
N ASP A 60 34.71 -34.19 9.46
CA ASP A 60 35.80 -33.84 10.38
C ASP A 60 35.62 -32.39 10.92
N ALA A 61 36.34 -32.09 12.02
CA ALA A 61 36.22 -30.81 12.71
C ALA A 61 36.60 -29.62 11.78
N LYS A 62 37.60 -29.77 10.93
CA LYS A 62 38.09 -28.73 10.03
C LYS A 62 37.05 -28.39 8.97
N THR A 63 36.49 -29.39 8.30
CA THR A 63 35.41 -29.22 7.31
C THR A 63 34.19 -28.58 7.93
N ARG A 64 33.83 -29.00 9.14
CA ARG A 64 32.68 -28.40 9.87
C ARG A 64 32.93 -26.93 10.21
N ASP A 65 34.11 -26.58 10.70
CA ASP A 65 34.48 -25.20 11.02
C ASP A 65 34.53 -24.29 9.76
N GLU A 66 34.99 -24.79 8.62
CA GLU A 66 34.97 -24.06 7.34
C GLU A 66 33.53 -23.73 6.92
N VAL A 67 32.60 -24.70 7.02
CA VAL A 67 31.18 -24.51 6.74
C VAL A 67 30.55 -23.52 7.72
N VAL A 68 30.79 -23.67 9.02
CA VAL A 68 30.30 -22.75 10.04
C VAL A 68 30.75 -21.32 9.77
N ASN A 69 32.03 -21.09 9.50
CA ASN A 69 32.54 -19.75 9.26
C ASN A 69 31.94 -19.11 8.00
N LYS A 70 31.71 -19.88 6.93
CA LYS A 70 31.05 -19.41 5.71
C LYS A 70 29.62 -18.92 5.99
N PHE A 71 28.81 -19.75 6.66
CA PHE A 71 27.42 -19.39 6.96
C PHE A 71 27.31 -18.29 8.03
N VAL A 72 28.19 -18.25 9.01
CA VAL A 72 28.25 -17.14 9.98
C VAL A 72 28.54 -15.83 9.28
N SER A 73 29.47 -15.79 8.33
CA SER A 73 29.71 -14.56 7.55
C SER A 73 28.48 -14.13 6.75
N HIS A 74 27.82 -15.08 6.09
CA HIS A 74 26.59 -14.81 5.33
C HIS A 74 25.48 -14.22 6.23
N PHE A 75 25.18 -14.86 7.36
CA PHE A 75 24.12 -14.39 8.26
C PHE A 75 24.50 -13.12 9.04
N HIS A 76 25.77 -12.81 9.22
CA HIS A 76 26.18 -11.50 9.69
C HIS A 76 25.90 -10.40 8.66
N GLU A 77 26.09 -10.67 7.35
CA GLU A 77 25.70 -9.73 6.29
C GLU A 77 24.17 -9.51 6.27
N VAL A 78 23.39 -10.59 6.42
CA VAL A 78 21.92 -10.51 6.56
C VAL A 78 21.53 -9.65 7.77
N PHE A 79 22.17 -9.85 8.92
CA PHE A 79 21.94 -9.03 10.11
C PHE A 79 22.20 -7.55 9.85
N GLU A 80 23.31 -7.19 9.19
CA GLU A 80 23.59 -5.79 8.85
C GLU A 80 22.60 -5.21 7.84
N GLN A 81 22.03 -6.02 6.94
CA GLN A 81 20.97 -5.59 6.03
C GLN A 81 19.66 -5.32 6.78
N ILE A 82 19.29 -6.21 7.71
CA ILE A 82 18.12 -6.06 8.57
C ILE A 82 18.26 -4.81 9.46
N ASP A 83 19.42 -4.60 10.11
CA ASP A 83 19.68 -3.42 10.95
C ASP A 83 19.53 -2.11 10.15
N ARG A 84 19.97 -2.11 8.88
CA ARG A 84 19.76 -0.95 7.99
C ARG A 84 18.29 -0.77 7.62
N GLY A 85 17.59 -1.85 7.25
CA GLY A 85 16.17 -1.81 6.91
C GLY A 85 15.30 -1.33 8.07
N VAL A 86 15.61 -1.72 9.32
CA VAL A 86 14.92 -1.18 10.50
C VAL A 86 15.15 0.32 10.65
N LYS A 87 16.35 0.82 10.40
CA LYS A 87 16.63 2.27 10.44
C LYS A 87 15.88 3.05 9.36
N GLU A 88 15.66 2.45 8.20
CA GLU A 88 14.87 3.06 7.12
C GLU A 88 13.39 3.25 7.51
N LEU A 89 12.84 2.43 8.42
CA LEU A 89 11.48 2.60 8.91
C LEU A 89 11.25 3.97 9.57
N PHE A 90 12.30 4.57 10.16
CA PHE A 90 12.21 5.91 10.76
C PHE A 90 12.03 7.03 9.72
N THR A 91 12.16 6.72 8.43
CA THR A 91 11.91 7.64 7.32
C THR A 91 10.58 7.42 6.62
N GLU A 92 9.80 6.44 7.07
CA GLU A 92 8.48 6.17 6.49
C GLU A 92 7.48 7.30 6.76
N ALA A 93 6.44 7.36 5.92
CA ALA A 93 5.35 8.31 6.08
C ALA A 93 4.51 8.00 7.32
N ILE A 94 4.23 9.02 8.10
CA ILE A 94 3.38 8.95 9.30
C ILE A 94 2.29 10.01 9.24
N ALA A 95 1.20 9.79 9.98
CA ALA A 95 0.17 10.81 10.14
C ALA A 95 0.69 12.02 10.93
N ASP A 96 0.17 13.23 10.66
CA ASP A 96 0.57 14.41 11.44
C ASP A 96 0.14 14.26 12.89
N GLY A 97 1.08 14.57 13.80
CA GLY A 97 0.91 14.37 15.24
C GLY A 97 1.25 12.98 15.75
N GLU A 98 1.52 12.02 14.88
CA GLU A 98 2.05 10.71 15.25
C GLU A 98 3.54 10.83 15.59
N ASP A 99 3.99 10.07 16.58
CA ASP A 99 5.38 10.00 16.99
C ASP A 99 6.11 8.92 16.19
N VAL A 100 7.20 9.29 15.51
CA VAL A 100 7.96 8.38 14.62
C VAL A 100 8.47 7.16 15.37
N GLU A 101 9.00 7.34 16.59
CA GLU A 101 9.53 6.23 17.37
C GLU A 101 8.41 5.24 17.74
N LYS A 102 7.26 5.76 18.21
CA LYS A 102 6.11 4.92 18.52
C LYS A 102 5.60 4.17 17.30
N PHE A 103 5.56 4.84 16.14
CA PHE A 103 5.19 4.20 14.88
C PHE A 103 6.13 3.05 14.53
N VAL A 104 7.46 3.29 14.55
CA VAL A 104 8.45 2.25 14.24
C VAL A 104 8.35 1.09 15.22
N TYR A 105 8.25 1.36 16.53
CA TYR A 105 8.12 0.30 17.54
C TYR A 105 6.85 -0.51 17.37
N ALA A 106 5.74 0.09 17.02
CA ALA A 106 4.51 -0.63 16.73
C ALA A 106 4.67 -1.55 15.50
N LYS A 107 5.34 -1.08 14.45
CA LYS A 107 5.68 -1.90 13.27
C LYS A 107 6.60 -3.08 13.63
N LEU A 108 7.63 -2.83 14.41
CA LEU A 108 8.56 -3.85 14.86
C LEU A 108 7.87 -4.91 15.75
N LYS A 109 6.99 -4.47 16.64
CA LYS A 109 6.18 -5.37 17.47
C LYS A 109 5.27 -6.24 16.62
N LEU A 110 4.57 -5.64 15.66
CA LEU A 110 3.72 -6.38 14.73
C LEU A 110 4.55 -7.43 13.97
N ARG A 111 5.68 -7.05 13.43
CA ARG A 111 6.54 -7.97 12.67
C ARG A 111 7.15 -9.05 13.56
N GLY A 112 7.53 -8.71 14.78
CA GLY A 112 7.97 -9.67 15.79
C GLY A 112 6.88 -10.68 16.14
N PHE A 113 5.64 -10.22 16.26
CA PHE A 113 4.48 -11.07 16.49
C PHE A 113 4.19 -12.02 15.31
N GLU A 114 4.20 -11.53 14.07
CA GLU A 114 4.04 -12.35 12.86
C GLU A 114 5.06 -13.48 12.80
N ILE A 115 6.32 -13.14 13.03
CA ILE A 115 7.42 -14.10 13.04
C ILE A 115 7.23 -15.12 14.16
N PHE A 116 6.89 -14.67 15.36
CA PHE A 116 6.65 -15.54 16.50
C PHE A 116 5.52 -16.55 16.23
N GLN A 117 4.42 -16.10 15.64
CA GLN A 117 3.32 -16.99 15.24
C GLN A 117 3.69 -17.99 14.15
N SER A 118 4.64 -17.69 13.28
CA SER A 118 5.07 -18.60 12.21
C SER A 118 5.85 -19.82 12.70
N PHE A 119 6.28 -19.84 13.96
CA PHE A 119 7.00 -20.95 14.58
C PHE A 119 6.07 -21.88 15.35
N ASP A 120 6.42 -23.17 15.40
CA ASP A 120 5.75 -24.13 16.28
C ASP A 120 5.98 -23.80 17.77
N ARG A 121 5.15 -24.37 18.64
CA ARG A 121 5.16 -24.06 20.08
C ARG A 121 6.50 -24.32 20.78
N ASP A 122 7.26 -25.31 20.35
CA ASP A 122 8.55 -25.61 20.97
C ASP A 122 9.57 -24.55 20.60
N ASN A 123 9.59 -24.14 19.31
CA ASN A 123 10.43 -23.05 18.83
C ASN A 123 10.00 -21.68 19.40
N GLN A 124 8.70 -21.44 19.61
CA GLN A 124 8.19 -20.23 20.26
C GLN A 124 8.73 -20.08 21.70
N LYS A 125 8.74 -21.15 22.48
CA LYS A 125 9.32 -21.15 23.84
C LYS A 125 10.83 -20.88 23.83
N GLU A 126 11.53 -21.45 22.86
CA GLU A 126 12.97 -21.23 22.71
C GLU A 126 13.28 -19.79 22.28
N LEU A 127 12.44 -19.18 21.42
CA LEU A 127 12.54 -17.78 21.05
C LEU A 127 12.31 -16.85 22.25
N LEU A 128 11.33 -17.13 23.11
CA LEU A 128 11.12 -16.36 24.35
C LEU A 128 12.34 -16.46 25.28
N SER A 129 12.94 -17.65 25.41
CA SER A 129 14.17 -17.82 26.20
C SER A 129 15.34 -17.00 25.65
N SER A 130 15.46 -16.91 24.31
CA SER A 130 16.50 -16.11 23.65
C SER A 130 16.30 -14.61 23.86
N ILE A 131 15.04 -14.17 23.96
CA ILE A 131 14.70 -12.79 24.33
C ILE A 131 15.11 -12.50 25.77
N ASP A 132 14.84 -13.39 26.70
CA ASP A 132 15.25 -13.21 28.10
C ASP A 132 16.77 -13.01 28.17
N GLU A 133 17.56 -13.77 27.41
CA GLU A 133 19.01 -13.58 27.33
C GLU A 133 19.42 -12.24 26.68
N LEU A 134 18.67 -11.78 25.66
CA LEU A 134 18.91 -10.50 24.98
C LEU A 134 18.62 -9.30 25.93
N ILE A 135 17.44 -9.30 26.57
CA ILE A 135 17.02 -8.23 27.51
C ILE A 135 18.06 -8.02 28.62
N TYR A 136 18.69 -9.09 29.09
CA TYR A 136 19.69 -9.00 30.15
C TYR A 136 21.15 -8.95 29.64
N ALA A 137 21.37 -8.82 28.34
CA ALA A 137 22.70 -8.82 27.76
C ALA A 137 23.58 -7.64 28.26
N ASP A 138 22.99 -6.48 28.49
CA ASP A 138 23.63 -5.28 29.04
C ASP A 138 23.54 -5.18 30.58
N GLY A 139 22.81 -6.13 31.22
CA GLY A 139 22.58 -6.18 32.67
C GLY A 139 21.43 -5.32 33.16
N LYS A 140 20.61 -4.74 32.27
CA LYS A 140 19.45 -3.91 32.60
C LYS A 140 18.28 -4.23 31.67
N ALA A 141 17.15 -4.63 32.24
CA ALA A 141 15.93 -4.80 31.47
C ALA A 141 15.18 -3.47 31.34
N HIS A 142 14.83 -3.07 30.12
CA HIS A 142 13.99 -1.90 29.90
C HIS A 142 12.49 -2.27 30.06
N PRO A 143 11.65 -1.40 30.67
CA PRO A 143 10.24 -1.71 30.90
C PRO A 143 9.45 -2.03 29.62
N SER A 144 9.81 -1.46 28.47
CA SER A 144 9.17 -1.73 27.19
C SER A 144 9.47 -3.15 26.67
N GLU A 145 10.70 -3.63 26.86
CA GLU A 145 11.13 -4.99 26.50
C GLU A 145 10.42 -6.05 27.35
N GLU A 146 10.41 -5.85 28.68
CA GLU A 146 9.68 -6.74 29.59
C GLU A 146 8.18 -6.78 29.28
N LYS A 147 7.60 -5.63 28.94
CA LYS A 147 6.19 -5.54 28.57
C LYS A 147 5.92 -6.33 27.29
N PHE A 148 6.69 -6.10 26.23
CA PHE A 148 6.49 -6.80 24.96
C PHE A 148 6.74 -8.31 25.08
N ARG A 149 7.74 -8.71 25.84
CA ARG A 149 8.00 -10.13 26.13
C ARG A 149 6.80 -10.79 26.82
N LYS A 150 6.17 -10.11 27.80
CA LYS A 150 4.95 -10.59 28.46
C LYS A 150 3.74 -10.65 27.52
N GLU A 151 3.61 -9.68 26.63
CA GLU A 151 2.57 -9.68 25.58
C GLU A 151 2.72 -10.89 24.67
N LEU A 152 3.94 -11.23 24.22
CA LEU A 152 4.21 -12.44 23.44
C LEU A 152 3.93 -13.74 24.22
N GLU A 153 4.27 -13.80 25.52
CA GLU A 153 3.99 -14.96 26.38
C GLU A 153 2.48 -15.17 26.55
N ALA A 154 1.72 -14.09 26.74
CA ALA A 154 0.26 -14.14 26.85
C ALA A 154 -0.40 -14.70 25.57
N LEU A 155 0.20 -14.48 24.42
CA LEU A 155 -0.28 -15.02 23.13
C LEU A 155 -0.09 -16.54 23.02
N LEU A 156 0.89 -17.13 23.72
CA LEU A 156 1.02 -18.59 23.82
C LEU A 156 -0.14 -19.24 24.60
N ASP A 157 -0.66 -18.51 25.59
CA ASP A 157 -1.72 -19.03 26.47
C ASP A 157 -3.12 -18.77 25.90
N ASN A 158 -3.30 -17.69 25.13
CA ASN A 158 -4.54 -17.28 24.50
C ASN A 158 -4.56 -17.60 23.00
N SER A 159 -4.54 -18.87 22.61
CA SER A 159 -5.01 -19.24 21.28
C SER A 159 -6.55 -19.08 21.26
N ALA A 160 -7.02 -17.86 21.09
CA ALA A 160 -8.41 -17.58 20.75
C ALA A 160 -8.67 -18.20 19.37
N GLN A 161 -9.19 -19.40 19.36
CA GLN A 161 -9.73 -20.02 18.17
C GLN A 161 -11.00 -19.24 17.81
N LEU A 162 -10.96 -18.48 16.71
CA LEU A 162 -12.17 -18.20 15.96
C LEU A 162 -12.72 -19.57 15.54
N THR A 163 -13.94 -19.88 15.96
CA THR A 163 -14.56 -21.13 15.59
C THR A 163 -14.95 -21.08 14.12
N PRO A 164 -14.85 -22.21 13.37
CA PRO A 164 -15.28 -22.28 11.98
C PRO A 164 -16.74 -21.84 11.75
N ASP A 165 -17.57 -21.81 12.79
CA ASP A 165 -18.97 -21.41 12.76
C ASP A 165 -19.20 -19.88 12.59
N ASP A 166 -18.15 -19.07 12.74
CA ASP A 166 -18.22 -17.62 12.51
C ASP A 166 -18.00 -17.24 11.03
N ILE A 167 -17.63 -18.20 10.17
CA ILE A 167 -17.39 -18.00 8.73
C ILE A 167 -18.44 -18.76 7.93
N GLU A 168 -19.66 -18.25 7.90
CA GLU A 168 -20.67 -18.72 6.96
C GLU A 168 -20.32 -18.19 5.57
N ILE A 169 -19.85 -19.09 4.68
CA ILE A 169 -19.58 -18.74 3.26
C ILE A 169 -20.94 -18.54 2.58
N LEU A 170 -21.36 -17.30 2.47
CA LEU A 170 -22.73 -16.92 2.04
C LEU A 170 -22.92 -16.94 0.52
N ARG A 171 -21.89 -17.25 -0.32
CA ARG A 171 -22.01 -17.19 -1.80
C ARG A 171 -21.07 -18.12 -2.58
N GLU A 172 -21.50 -18.48 -3.81
CA GLU A 172 -20.55 -18.84 -4.87
C GLU A 172 -19.66 -17.62 -5.15
N GLN A 173 -18.39 -17.73 -4.79
CA GLN A 173 -17.39 -16.69 -5.04
C GLN A 173 -17.11 -16.62 -6.54
N SER A 174 -16.81 -15.41 -7.04
CA SER A 174 -16.37 -15.20 -8.40
C SER A 174 -15.14 -16.02 -8.74
N GLN A 175 -15.08 -16.53 -9.97
CA GLN A 175 -13.89 -17.18 -10.49
C GLN A 175 -12.84 -16.11 -10.81
N ILE A 176 -11.79 -16.03 -9.99
CA ILE A 176 -10.69 -15.08 -10.16
C ILE A 176 -9.46 -15.84 -10.65
N GLU A 177 -8.93 -15.44 -11.80
CA GLU A 177 -7.68 -15.95 -12.34
C GLU A 177 -6.61 -14.85 -12.31
N ILE A 178 -5.47 -15.12 -11.67
CA ILE A 178 -4.31 -14.22 -11.68
C ILE A 178 -3.28 -14.77 -12.66
N GLY A 179 -3.03 -14.00 -13.72
CA GLY A 179 -2.02 -14.31 -14.71
C GLY A 179 -0.61 -13.88 -14.30
N THR A 180 0.38 -14.34 -15.05
CA THR A 180 1.77 -13.89 -14.89
C THR A 180 1.95 -12.47 -15.46
N PRO A 181 2.91 -11.66 -14.91
CA PRO A 181 3.22 -10.35 -15.44
C PRO A 181 3.55 -10.38 -16.93
N THR A 182 2.95 -9.48 -17.70
CA THR A 182 3.23 -9.35 -19.13
C THR A 182 4.29 -8.28 -19.39
N PRO A 183 5.21 -8.51 -20.35
CA PRO A 183 6.17 -7.51 -20.76
C PRO A 183 5.49 -6.35 -21.49
N VAL A 184 6.20 -5.24 -21.56
CA VAL A 184 5.75 -4.00 -22.18
C VAL A 184 5.41 -4.17 -23.66
N SER A 185 4.29 -3.57 -24.11
CA SER A 185 3.95 -3.44 -25.53
C SER A 185 4.91 -2.51 -26.26
N THR A 186 5.31 -2.85 -27.49
CA THR A 186 6.34 -2.13 -28.25
C THR A 186 5.87 -0.88 -28.97
N ARG A 187 4.56 -0.63 -29.08
CA ARG A 187 4.00 0.54 -29.79
C ARG A 187 3.37 1.51 -28.81
N LEU A 188 4.13 2.53 -28.41
CA LEU A 188 3.62 3.62 -27.61
C LEU A 188 3.81 4.93 -28.40
N GLU A 189 2.76 5.40 -29.06
CA GLU A 189 2.67 6.74 -29.60
C GLU A 189 2.14 7.67 -28.52
N ASP A 190 2.61 8.92 -28.49
CA ASP A 190 2.09 9.93 -27.56
C ASP A 190 0.64 10.30 -27.91
N HIS A 191 -0.15 10.64 -26.90
CA HIS A 191 -1.55 11.02 -27.10
C HIS A 191 -1.72 12.54 -26.86
N PRO A 192 -2.46 13.27 -27.73
CA PRO A 192 -2.64 14.72 -27.61
C PRO A 192 -3.25 15.20 -26.29
N PHE A 193 -3.91 14.31 -25.57
CA PHE A 193 -4.45 14.59 -24.23
C PHE A 193 -3.38 15.16 -23.30
N PHE A 194 -2.20 14.53 -23.24
CA PHE A 194 -1.14 14.87 -22.30
C PHE A 194 -0.45 16.19 -22.60
N ALA A 195 -0.27 16.51 -23.89
CA ALA A 195 0.47 17.70 -24.32
C ALA A 195 -0.13 19.04 -23.84
N LYS A 196 -1.40 19.02 -23.38
CA LYS A 196 -2.13 20.24 -22.99
C LYS A 196 -1.70 20.81 -21.65
N PHE A 197 -1.12 19.99 -20.75
CA PHE A 197 -0.82 20.40 -19.37
C PHE A 197 0.56 20.00 -18.87
N GLU A 198 1.42 19.46 -19.71
CA GLU A 198 2.83 19.16 -19.37
C GLU A 198 3.64 20.47 -19.25
N GLN A 199 3.45 21.20 -18.17
CA GLN A 199 4.07 22.49 -17.91
C GLN A 199 4.52 22.57 -16.45
N HIS A 200 5.78 23.01 -16.24
CA HIS A 200 6.26 23.35 -14.91
C HIS A 200 5.54 24.59 -14.36
N TYR A 201 5.47 24.68 -13.03
CA TYR A 201 5.14 25.95 -12.40
C TYR A 201 6.29 26.93 -12.61
N SER A 202 5.92 28.19 -12.94
CA SER A 202 6.87 29.27 -13.10
C SER A 202 7.28 29.85 -11.75
N ALA A 203 8.55 30.24 -11.63
CA ALA A 203 9.02 31.02 -10.49
C ALA A 203 8.58 32.50 -10.58
N ASP A 204 8.11 32.97 -11.76
CA ASP A 204 7.54 34.29 -11.91
C ASP A 204 6.19 34.41 -11.20
N PRO A 205 6.03 35.40 -10.25
CA PRO A 205 4.82 35.50 -9.43
C PRO A 205 3.52 35.74 -10.20
N GLU A 206 3.59 36.36 -11.39
CA GLU A 206 2.39 36.59 -12.18
C GLU A 206 1.98 35.34 -12.97
N ARG A 207 2.94 34.64 -13.55
CA ARG A 207 2.71 33.40 -14.29
C ARG A 207 2.22 32.27 -13.41
N ILE A 208 2.82 32.08 -12.22
CA ILE A 208 2.37 31.03 -11.29
C ILE A 208 0.95 31.29 -10.80
N ARG A 209 0.56 32.55 -10.56
CA ARG A 209 -0.83 32.89 -10.22
C ARG A 209 -1.82 32.48 -11.30
N GLN A 210 -1.47 32.72 -12.59
CA GLN A 210 -2.32 32.32 -13.73
C GLN A 210 -2.42 30.79 -13.85
N GLN A 211 -1.32 30.05 -13.64
CA GLN A 211 -1.30 28.60 -13.68
C GLN A 211 -2.16 28.02 -12.56
N VAL A 212 -2.02 28.54 -11.34
CA VAL A 212 -2.81 28.11 -10.19
C VAL A 212 -4.28 28.48 -10.33
N ALA A 213 -4.62 29.63 -10.88
CA ALA A 213 -6.02 29.98 -11.17
C ALA A 213 -6.67 28.97 -12.14
N ALA A 214 -5.91 28.49 -13.13
CA ALA A 214 -6.39 27.42 -14.01
C ALA A 214 -6.55 26.07 -13.27
N ASP A 215 -5.67 25.75 -12.33
CA ASP A 215 -5.81 24.54 -11.49
C ASP A 215 -7.00 24.63 -10.53
N LEU A 216 -7.26 25.80 -9.94
CA LEU A 216 -8.43 26.04 -9.09
C LEU A 216 -9.74 25.89 -9.88
N GLU A 217 -9.80 26.41 -11.10
CA GLU A 217 -10.95 26.22 -11.99
C GLU A 217 -11.14 24.74 -12.33
N LEU A 218 -10.06 24.01 -12.60
CA LEU A 218 -10.09 22.57 -12.85
C LEU A 218 -10.61 21.80 -11.63
N MET A 219 -10.12 22.12 -10.43
CA MET A 219 -10.59 21.54 -9.17
C MET A 219 -12.07 21.84 -8.94
N HIS A 220 -12.51 23.04 -9.19
CA HIS A 220 -13.91 23.41 -9.04
C HIS A 220 -14.82 22.55 -9.93
N ARG A 221 -14.51 22.44 -11.21
CA ARG A 221 -15.25 21.59 -12.16
C ARG A 221 -15.20 20.10 -11.77
N PHE A 222 -14.07 19.62 -11.28
CA PHE A 222 -13.91 18.25 -10.79
C PHE A 222 -14.84 17.98 -9.60
N ARG A 223 -14.89 18.88 -8.62
CA ARG A 223 -15.74 18.80 -7.45
C ARG A 223 -17.24 18.88 -7.82
N GLU A 224 -17.61 19.77 -8.73
CA GLU A 224 -18.99 19.86 -9.25
C GLU A 224 -19.44 18.55 -9.90
N GLN A 225 -18.58 17.92 -10.69
CA GLN A 225 -18.89 16.64 -11.33
C GLN A 225 -19.04 15.51 -10.30
N LEU A 226 -18.18 15.44 -9.26
CA LEU A 226 -18.34 14.51 -8.14
C LEU A 226 -19.67 14.76 -7.38
N ALA A 227 -19.98 16.02 -7.09
CA ALA A 227 -21.22 16.38 -6.42
C ALA A 227 -22.46 15.99 -7.24
N ALA A 228 -22.42 16.16 -8.56
CA ALA A 228 -23.49 15.72 -9.46
C ALA A 228 -23.68 14.19 -9.48
N GLN A 229 -22.61 13.42 -9.41
CA GLN A 229 -22.69 11.94 -9.27
C GLN A 229 -23.27 11.55 -7.90
N ARG A 230 -22.80 12.17 -6.80
CA ARG A 230 -23.33 11.93 -5.45
C ARG A 230 -24.82 12.21 -5.34
N ALA A 231 -25.27 13.31 -5.93
CA ALA A 231 -26.70 13.66 -5.90
C ALA A 231 -27.61 12.56 -6.49
N LYS A 232 -27.10 11.76 -7.45
CA LYS A 232 -27.82 10.63 -8.04
C LYS A 232 -27.78 9.37 -7.17
N GLY A 233 -26.74 9.24 -6.34
CA GLY A 233 -26.48 8.05 -5.53
C GLY A 233 -26.86 8.17 -4.05
N THR A 234 -27.27 9.34 -3.58
CA THR A 234 -27.50 9.63 -2.17
C THR A 234 -28.42 8.62 -1.49
N ASN A 235 -27.96 8.10 -0.35
CA ASN A 235 -28.68 7.15 0.51
C ASN A 235 -28.96 5.76 -0.08
N LYS A 236 -28.34 5.39 -1.20
CA LYS A 236 -28.52 4.07 -1.80
C LYS A 236 -27.90 2.93 -0.98
N LEU A 237 -26.90 3.22 -0.16
CA LEU A 237 -26.26 2.23 0.72
C LEU A 237 -27.06 1.88 1.96
N ILE A 238 -28.06 2.72 2.33
CA ILE A 238 -28.87 2.52 3.54
C ILE A 238 -29.70 1.23 3.41
N GLY A 239 -29.59 0.36 4.41
CA GLY A 239 -30.31 -0.90 4.49
C GLY A 239 -29.78 -1.99 3.56
N ARG A 240 -28.67 -1.74 2.84
CA ARG A 240 -27.95 -2.74 2.02
C ARG A 240 -26.85 -3.36 2.83
N THR A 241 -26.68 -4.66 2.76
CA THR A 241 -25.70 -5.40 3.58
C THR A 241 -24.57 -6.00 2.77
N THR A 242 -24.82 -6.31 1.50
CA THR A 242 -23.86 -6.90 0.59
C THR A 242 -23.90 -6.22 -0.77
N ILE A 243 -22.82 -6.38 -1.53
CA ILE A 243 -22.73 -5.84 -2.90
C ILE A 243 -23.79 -6.43 -3.83
N ALA A 244 -24.28 -7.62 -3.55
CA ALA A 244 -25.32 -8.27 -4.31
C ALA A 244 -26.69 -7.59 -4.21
N ASP A 245 -26.92 -6.81 -3.19
CA ASP A 245 -28.17 -6.06 -3.03
C ASP A 245 -28.34 -5.00 -4.13
N PHE A 246 -27.28 -4.73 -4.92
CA PHE A 246 -27.28 -3.79 -6.04
C PHE A 246 -27.34 -4.45 -7.41
N ASP A 247 -27.51 -5.75 -7.49
CA ASP A 247 -27.61 -6.47 -8.77
C ASP A 247 -28.71 -5.86 -9.68
N GLY A 248 -28.29 -5.47 -10.90
CA GLY A 248 -29.19 -4.83 -11.86
C GLY A 248 -29.39 -3.33 -11.71
N GLU A 249 -28.81 -2.69 -10.69
CA GLU A 249 -28.80 -1.23 -10.57
C GLU A 249 -27.78 -0.58 -11.53
N GLU A 250 -28.03 0.69 -11.87
CA GLU A 250 -27.03 1.49 -12.59
C GLU A 250 -25.92 1.96 -11.63
N PRO A 251 -24.69 2.13 -12.14
CA PRO A 251 -23.57 2.63 -11.34
C PRO A 251 -23.88 3.97 -10.64
N PHE A 252 -23.39 4.15 -9.42
CA PHE A 252 -23.62 5.35 -8.62
C PHE A 252 -22.47 5.65 -7.66
N LEU A 253 -22.47 6.87 -7.11
CA LEU A 253 -21.60 7.30 -6.02
C LEU A 253 -22.48 7.75 -4.86
N ASP A 254 -22.40 7.03 -3.71
CA ASP A 254 -23.07 7.43 -2.46
C ASP A 254 -22.02 7.84 -1.42
N GLY A 255 -22.04 9.12 -1.05
CA GLY A 255 -21.00 9.68 -0.19
C GLY A 255 -19.59 9.52 -0.79
N HIS A 256 -18.82 8.61 -0.25
CA HIS A 256 -17.45 8.31 -0.69
C HIS A 256 -17.29 6.89 -1.26
N VAL A 257 -18.38 6.23 -1.59
CA VAL A 257 -18.41 4.84 -2.06
C VAL A 257 -19.00 4.78 -3.48
N TYR A 258 -18.19 4.40 -4.45
CA TYR A 258 -18.65 4.00 -5.76
C TYR A 258 -19.19 2.57 -5.73
N VAL A 259 -20.31 2.35 -6.39
CA VAL A 259 -20.86 1.00 -6.66
C VAL A 259 -21.12 0.87 -8.15
N HIS A 260 -20.50 -0.12 -8.77
CA HIS A 260 -20.64 -0.42 -10.19
C HIS A 260 -20.97 -1.91 -10.38
N PRO A 261 -22.25 -2.31 -10.35
CA PRO A 261 -22.63 -3.69 -10.62
C PRO A 261 -22.31 -4.07 -12.07
N ALA A 262 -21.72 -5.24 -12.28
CA ALA A 262 -21.50 -5.73 -13.64
C ALA A 262 -22.81 -6.19 -14.28
N LYS A 263 -23.05 -5.76 -15.51
CA LYS A 263 -24.24 -6.17 -16.29
C LYS A 263 -24.00 -7.53 -16.94
N ALA A 264 -24.96 -8.42 -16.84
CA ALA A 264 -24.88 -9.73 -17.50
C ALA A 264 -24.70 -9.58 -19.02
N GLY A 265 -23.72 -10.30 -19.57
CA GLY A 265 -23.38 -10.25 -20.99
C GLY A 265 -22.53 -9.04 -21.42
N GLN A 266 -22.18 -8.14 -20.49
CA GLN A 266 -21.23 -7.06 -20.71
C GLN A 266 -19.84 -7.47 -20.23
N THR A 267 -18.82 -7.21 -21.03
CA THR A 267 -17.42 -7.34 -20.63
C THR A 267 -16.84 -5.97 -20.30
N TYR A 268 -16.05 -5.89 -19.24
CA TYR A 268 -15.33 -4.69 -18.84
C TYR A 268 -13.83 -4.95 -18.85
N GLU A 269 -13.04 -3.93 -19.11
CA GLU A 269 -11.59 -3.98 -18.98
C GLU A 269 -11.13 -2.82 -18.06
N LEU A 270 -10.75 -3.17 -16.82
CA LEU A 270 -10.29 -2.22 -15.83
C LEU A 270 -8.76 -2.10 -15.92
N ILE A 271 -8.27 -0.88 -16.07
CA ILE A 271 -6.87 -0.55 -15.87
C ILE A 271 -6.75 0.02 -14.46
N VAL A 272 -5.92 -0.61 -13.62
CA VAL A 272 -5.76 -0.23 -12.21
C VAL A 272 -4.35 0.24 -11.98
N LEU A 273 -4.22 1.43 -11.36
CA LEU A 273 -2.97 2.01 -10.92
C LEU A 273 -2.98 2.18 -9.39
N GLY A 274 -1.92 1.70 -8.75
CA GLY A 274 -1.61 1.96 -7.34
C GLY A 274 -1.02 3.34 -7.14
N ASP A 275 -0.23 3.49 -6.08
CA ASP A 275 0.43 4.74 -5.70
C ASP A 275 1.24 5.32 -6.86
N LEU A 276 1.00 6.58 -7.17
CA LEU A 276 1.66 7.28 -8.27
C LEU A 276 2.72 8.29 -7.80
N HIS A 277 2.53 8.89 -6.64
CA HIS A 277 3.51 9.72 -5.97
C HIS A 277 4.29 10.66 -6.90
N GLY A 278 3.57 11.47 -7.67
CA GLY A 278 4.18 12.41 -8.62
C GLY A 278 4.95 11.76 -9.78
N CYS A 279 4.88 10.43 -9.97
CA CYS A 279 5.49 9.71 -11.09
C CYS A 279 4.60 9.81 -12.35
N TYR A 280 4.63 10.96 -12.99
CA TYR A 280 3.82 11.25 -14.18
C TYR A 280 4.14 10.34 -15.37
N SER A 281 5.42 10.00 -15.57
CA SER A 281 5.83 9.08 -16.64
C SER A 281 5.23 7.68 -16.45
N CYS A 282 5.03 7.24 -15.21
CA CYS A 282 4.35 5.98 -14.91
C CYS A 282 2.86 6.04 -15.27
N LEU A 283 2.15 7.09 -14.86
CA LEU A 283 0.74 7.30 -15.23
C LEU A 283 0.56 7.32 -16.76
N LYS A 284 1.34 8.15 -17.44
CA LYS A 284 1.30 8.29 -18.90
C LYS A 284 1.64 6.99 -19.60
N GLY A 285 2.70 6.30 -19.15
CA GLY A 285 3.13 5.01 -19.66
C GLY A 285 2.04 3.95 -19.56
N ALA A 286 1.45 3.77 -18.39
CA ALA A 286 0.42 2.77 -18.16
C ALA A 286 -0.83 2.98 -19.04
N LEU A 287 -1.31 4.21 -19.14
CA LEU A 287 -2.50 4.53 -19.96
C LEU A 287 -2.29 4.29 -21.45
N LEU A 288 -1.09 4.61 -21.96
CA LEU A 288 -0.76 4.41 -23.36
C LEU A 288 -0.48 2.95 -23.68
N GLN A 289 0.15 2.18 -22.76
CA GLN A 289 0.35 0.74 -22.92
C GLN A 289 -0.96 -0.03 -22.95
N ALA A 290 -1.92 0.39 -22.12
CA ALA A 290 -3.24 -0.21 -22.04
C ALA A 290 -4.15 0.20 -23.20
N ASP A 291 -3.72 1.09 -24.10
CA ASP A 291 -4.52 1.69 -25.17
C ASP A 291 -5.84 2.30 -24.68
N PHE A 292 -5.84 2.86 -23.47
CA PHE A 292 -7.06 3.31 -22.79
C PHE A 292 -7.91 4.25 -23.65
N PHE A 293 -7.29 5.25 -24.29
CA PHE A 293 -7.99 6.23 -25.11
C PHE A 293 -8.60 5.59 -26.36
N ALA A 294 -7.82 4.77 -27.07
CA ALA A 294 -8.29 4.09 -28.28
C ALA A 294 -9.42 3.10 -27.99
N LYS A 295 -9.31 2.35 -26.88
CA LYS A 295 -10.38 1.45 -26.41
C LYS A 295 -11.64 2.23 -26.05
N LEU A 296 -11.52 3.39 -25.38
CA LEU A 296 -12.67 4.22 -25.04
C LEU A 296 -13.38 4.75 -26.27
N GLU A 297 -12.65 5.23 -27.26
CA GLU A 297 -13.25 5.68 -28.51
C GLU A 297 -13.88 4.53 -29.31
N ALA A 298 -13.22 3.37 -29.38
CA ALA A 298 -13.78 2.17 -30.04
C ALA A 298 -15.09 1.71 -29.37
N TRP A 299 -15.10 1.66 -28.03
CA TRP A 299 -16.31 1.28 -27.27
C TRP A 299 -17.46 2.30 -27.45
N LYS A 300 -17.18 3.60 -27.58
CA LYS A 300 -18.22 4.59 -27.87
C LYS A 300 -18.91 4.32 -29.20
N LEU A 301 -18.17 3.79 -30.18
CA LEU A 301 -18.68 3.43 -31.51
C LEU A 301 -19.37 2.06 -31.55
N ASP A 302 -18.84 1.09 -30.79
CA ASP A 302 -19.34 -0.27 -30.73
C ASP A 302 -19.41 -0.76 -29.27
N LYS A 303 -20.62 -0.76 -28.70
CA LYS A 303 -20.91 -1.17 -27.32
C LYS A 303 -20.77 -2.67 -27.06
N SER A 304 -20.53 -3.48 -28.08
CA SER A 304 -20.24 -4.91 -27.92
C SER A 304 -18.78 -5.19 -27.53
N LEU A 305 -17.90 -4.21 -27.69
CA LEU A 305 -16.51 -4.28 -27.24
C LEU A 305 -16.42 -4.20 -25.71
N PRO A 306 -15.34 -4.70 -25.10
CA PRO A 306 -15.09 -4.52 -23.67
C PRO A 306 -15.10 -3.04 -23.28
N GLU A 307 -15.87 -2.70 -22.25
CA GLU A 307 -15.98 -1.33 -21.76
C GLU A 307 -14.74 -0.97 -20.93
N PRO A 308 -13.90 0.00 -21.35
CA PRO A 308 -12.72 0.37 -20.60
C PRO A 308 -13.05 1.21 -19.37
N LYS A 309 -12.42 0.89 -18.26
CA LYS A 309 -12.49 1.62 -16.99
C LYS A 309 -11.07 1.88 -16.49
N LEU A 310 -10.89 2.99 -15.76
CA LEU A 310 -9.64 3.36 -15.12
C LEU A 310 -9.89 3.52 -13.63
N VAL A 311 -9.19 2.76 -12.81
CA VAL A 311 -9.22 2.83 -11.35
C VAL A 311 -7.88 3.34 -10.85
N LEU A 312 -7.90 4.41 -10.06
CA LEU A 312 -6.74 5.05 -9.48
C LEU A 312 -6.86 4.97 -7.96
N LEU A 313 -5.91 4.27 -7.31
CA LEU A 313 -6.04 3.90 -5.90
C LEU A 313 -5.62 5.01 -4.93
N GLY A 314 -5.23 6.19 -5.40
CA GLY A 314 -4.79 7.32 -4.57
C GLY A 314 -3.29 7.53 -4.57
N ASP A 315 -2.81 8.33 -3.62
CA ASP A 315 -1.43 8.76 -3.48
C ASP A 315 -0.87 9.37 -4.77
N TYR A 316 -1.52 10.46 -5.21
CA TYR A 316 -1.13 11.19 -6.42
C TYR A 316 0.04 12.12 -6.19
N ILE A 317 0.21 12.59 -4.95
CA ILE A 317 1.17 13.63 -4.55
C ILE A 317 2.30 13.07 -3.69
N ASP A 318 3.28 13.92 -3.40
CA ASP A 318 4.50 13.66 -2.63
C ASP A 318 5.50 12.71 -3.33
N ARG A 319 6.69 12.56 -2.80
CA ARG A 319 7.80 11.70 -3.25
C ARG A 319 8.37 12.05 -4.63
N GLY A 320 7.54 12.15 -5.66
CA GLY A 320 7.93 12.46 -7.03
C GLY A 320 7.72 13.94 -7.40
N ARG A 321 8.34 14.35 -8.50
CA ARG A 321 8.48 15.76 -8.90
C ARG A 321 7.20 16.37 -9.50
N PHE A 322 6.29 15.54 -10.02
CA PHE A 322 5.13 16.02 -10.79
C PHE A 322 3.81 15.76 -10.08
N SER A 323 3.73 16.15 -8.80
CA SER A 323 2.56 15.94 -7.94
C SER A 323 1.33 16.72 -8.43
N TYR A 324 1.26 18.04 -8.22
CA TYR A 324 0.08 18.83 -8.58
C TYR A 324 -0.03 19.08 -10.08
N ASN A 325 1.05 19.52 -10.70
CA ASN A 325 1.07 19.92 -12.11
C ASN A 325 1.10 18.76 -13.10
N GLY A 326 1.45 17.56 -12.65
CA GLY A 326 1.51 16.34 -13.46
C GLY A 326 0.38 15.37 -13.12
N VAL A 327 0.60 14.53 -12.10
CA VAL A 327 -0.30 13.41 -11.79
C VAL A 327 -1.69 13.90 -11.39
N LEU A 328 -1.80 14.77 -10.38
CA LEU A 328 -3.11 15.22 -9.89
C LEU A 328 -3.91 15.98 -10.97
N ARG A 329 -3.24 16.86 -11.74
CA ARG A 329 -3.87 17.55 -12.86
C ARG A 329 -4.35 16.58 -13.94
N ALA A 330 -3.56 15.54 -14.27
CA ALA A 330 -3.96 14.52 -15.23
C ALA A 330 -5.16 13.71 -14.73
N VAL A 331 -5.19 13.33 -13.46
CA VAL A 331 -6.31 12.60 -12.85
C VAL A 331 -7.61 13.40 -12.95
N MET A 332 -7.59 14.69 -12.60
CA MET A 332 -8.77 15.55 -12.72
C MET A 332 -9.23 15.69 -14.18
N GLN A 333 -8.31 15.87 -15.13
CA GLN A 333 -8.63 15.99 -16.55
C GLN A 333 -9.20 14.68 -17.13
N LEU A 334 -8.65 13.52 -16.74
CA LEU A 334 -9.15 12.21 -17.15
C LEU A 334 -10.58 11.98 -16.65
N TYR A 335 -10.82 12.29 -15.38
CA TYR A 335 -12.15 12.16 -14.78
C TYR A 335 -13.18 13.07 -15.47
N LEU A 336 -12.86 14.35 -15.73
CA LEU A 336 -13.76 15.26 -16.41
C LEU A 336 -14.02 14.88 -17.88
N ALA A 337 -13.03 14.25 -18.54
CA ALA A 337 -13.19 13.78 -19.92
C ALA A 337 -14.07 12.52 -20.02
N ALA A 338 -14.10 11.69 -18.98
CA ALA A 338 -14.81 10.41 -18.97
C ALA A 338 -15.26 10.02 -17.56
N PRO A 339 -16.22 10.75 -16.93
CA PRO A 339 -16.55 10.57 -15.52
C PRO A 339 -17.18 9.21 -15.18
N ASP A 340 -17.78 8.51 -16.17
CA ASP A 340 -18.35 7.18 -15.98
C ASP A 340 -17.32 6.06 -16.22
N HIS A 341 -16.08 6.42 -16.59
CA HIS A 341 -15.01 5.48 -16.91
C HIS A 341 -13.77 5.63 -16.03
N VAL A 342 -13.68 6.68 -15.24
CA VAL A 342 -12.51 6.99 -14.40
C VAL A 342 -12.94 7.09 -12.95
N PHE A 343 -12.31 6.31 -12.09
CA PHE A 343 -12.61 6.22 -10.66
C PHE A 343 -11.38 6.67 -9.84
N PRO A 344 -11.25 7.96 -9.55
CA PRO A 344 -10.16 8.47 -8.71
C PRO A 344 -10.50 8.23 -7.23
N LEU A 345 -9.74 7.38 -6.55
CA LEU A 345 -9.89 7.15 -5.12
C LEU A 345 -8.90 8.03 -4.35
N ARG A 346 -9.22 8.28 -3.07
CA ARG A 346 -8.39 9.03 -2.14
C ARG A 346 -7.29 8.13 -1.59
N GLY A 347 -6.03 8.61 -1.59
CA GLY A 347 -4.93 8.04 -0.82
C GLY A 347 -4.74 8.75 0.53
N ASN A 348 -3.86 8.23 1.37
CA ASN A 348 -3.56 8.85 2.65
C ASN A 348 -2.70 10.13 2.50
N HIS A 349 -1.97 10.29 1.39
CA HIS A 349 -1.26 11.53 1.06
C HIS A 349 -2.19 12.67 0.62
N GLU A 350 -3.37 12.37 0.10
CA GLU A 350 -4.44 13.35 -0.15
C GLU A 350 -5.13 13.74 1.16
N TYR A 351 -4.33 14.16 2.16
CA TYR A 351 -4.80 14.52 3.48
C TYR A 351 -4.09 15.78 3.98
N TYR A 352 -4.84 16.88 4.04
CA TYR A 352 -4.38 18.15 4.59
C TYR A 352 -5.14 18.50 5.85
N ILE A 353 -4.47 19.19 6.75
CA ILE A 353 -5.01 19.64 8.02
C ILE A 353 -4.85 21.15 8.15
N GLU A 354 -5.82 21.77 8.81
CA GLU A 354 -5.73 23.18 9.20
C GLU A 354 -5.32 23.29 10.67
N TYR A 355 -4.23 24.02 10.92
CA TYR A 355 -3.82 24.35 12.28
C TYR A 355 -3.48 25.83 12.38
N ARG A 356 -4.15 26.56 13.28
CA ARG A 356 -3.96 28.01 13.52
C ARG A 356 -4.06 28.85 12.24
N GLY A 357 -5.01 28.53 11.37
CA GLY A 357 -5.27 29.25 10.13
C GLY A 357 -4.22 29.00 9.03
N ARG A 358 -3.44 27.93 9.13
CA ARG A 358 -2.52 27.46 8.09
C ARG A 358 -2.81 26.02 7.71
N ILE A 359 -2.61 25.70 6.44
CA ILE A 359 -2.77 24.35 5.92
C ILE A 359 -1.42 23.64 5.88
N TYR A 360 -1.40 22.41 6.34
CA TYR A 360 -0.24 21.52 6.38
C TYR A 360 -0.59 20.18 5.74
N GLY A 361 0.42 19.45 5.26
CA GLY A 361 0.24 18.04 4.92
C GLY A 361 -0.08 17.22 6.17
N GLY A 362 -1.08 16.36 6.08
CA GLY A 362 -1.45 15.43 7.16
C GLY A 362 -0.59 14.17 7.19
N VAL A 363 0.33 14.03 6.25
CA VAL A 363 1.34 12.96 6.17
C VAL A 363 2.73 13.60 6.20
N LYS A 364 3.68 12.95 6.84
CA LYS A 364 5.08 13.39 6.89
C LYS A 364 6.00 12.33 6.26
N PRO A 365 6.98 12.78 5.44
CA PRO A 365 7.16 14.13 4.90
C PRO A 365 6.10 14.50 3.85
N ALA A 366 5.78 15.80 3.74
CA ALA A 366 4.81 16.38 2.79
C ALA A 366 5.54 17.25 1.76
N GLU A 367 6.21 16.62 0.81
CA GLU A 367 7.10 17.30 -0.12
C GLU A 367 6.35 18.23 -1.09
N ALA A 368 5.16 17.80 -1.55
CA ALA A 368 4.38 18.54 -2.55
C ALA A 368 3.95 19.91 -2.03
N ILE A 369 3.32 19.99 -0.86
CA ILE A 369 2.92 21.26 -0.26
C ILE A 369 4.13 22.13 0.09
N ASN A 370 5.19 21.52 0.65
CA ASN A 370 6.40 22.23 1.05
C ASN A 370 7.12 22.87 -0.14
N THR A 371 7.07 22.23 -1.31
CA THR A 371 7.64 22.80 -2.55
C THR A 371 6.99 24.12 -2.95
N LEU A 372 5.69 24.26 -2.72
CA LEU A 372 4.90 25.40 -3.20
C LEU A 372 4.54 26.44 -2.13
N VAL A 373 4.70 26.11 -0.82
CA VAL A 373 4.28 27.01 0.27
C VAL A 373 4.94 28.39 0.25
N GLY A 374 6.14 28.50 -0.30
CA GLY A 374 6.84 29.80 -0.46
C GLY A 374 6.41 30.60 -1.69
N HIS A 375 5.61 30.03 -2.58
CA HIS A 375 5.21 30.60 -3.88
C HIS A 375 3.71 30.87 -3.96
N LEU A 376 2.89 30.18 -3.17
CA LEU A 376 1.44 30.24 -3.23
C LEU A 376 0.81 30.78 -1.95
N PRO A 377 -0.31 31.53 -2.04
CA PRO A 377 -1.12 31.89 -0.89
C PRO A 377 -1.71 30.66 -0.18
N GLY A 378 -1.91 30.75 1.14
CA GLY A 378 -2.42 29.63 1.94
C GLY A 378 -3.85 29.19 1.59
N ASP A 379 -4.68 30.08 1.08
CA ASP A 379 -6.05 29.79 0.63
C ASP A 379 -6.11 28.81 -0.55
N VAL A 380 -5.07 28.77 -1.39
CA VAL A 380 -4.94 27.77 -2.45
C VAL A 380 -4.89 26.36 -1.86
N PHE A 381 -4.10 26.16 -0.81
CA PHE A 381 -4.01 24.84 -0.17
C PHE A 381 -5.30 24.44 0.55
N ALA A 382 -6.11 25.42 0.99
CA ALA A 382 -7.45 25.15 1.52
C ALA A 382 -8.40 24.57 0.46
N GLU A 383 -8.27 24.98 -0.81
CA GLU A 383 -9.06 24.39 -1.89
C GLU A 383 -8.59 22.97 -2.22
N TYR A 384 -7.27 22.67 -2.20
CA TYR A 384 -6.77 21.29 -2.27
C TYR A 384 -7.30 20.43 -1.12
N MET A 385 -7.28 20.94 0.13
CA MET A 385 -7.82 20.23 1.29
C MET A 385 -9.29 19.84 1.09
N LYS A 386 -10.13 20.77 0.62
CA LYS A 386 -11.55 20.49 0.33
C LYS A 386 -11.70 19.44 -0.77
N MET A 387 -10.92 19.53 -1.83
CA MET A 387 -10.96 18.57 -2.93
C MET A 387 -10.55 17.17 -2.44
N PHE A 388 -9.50 17.05 -1.63
CA PHE A 388 -9.04 15.79 -1.06
C PHE A 388 -10.09 15.15 -0.15
N GLU A 389 -10.78 15.97 0.67
CA GLU A 389 -11.90 15.48 1.49
C GLU A 389 -13.08 14.96 0.67
N GLU A 390 -13.28 15.49 -0.51
CA GLU A 390 -14.38 15.08 -1.40
C GLU A 390 -14.01 13.88 -2.31
N LEU A 391 -12.74 13.45 -2.37
CA LEU A 391 -12.37 12.25 -3.11
C LEU A 391 -13.09 11.01 -2.54
N PRO A 392 -13.62 10.12 -3.39
CA PRO A 392 -14.14 8.82 -2.96
C PRO A 392 -13.05 7.95 -2.34
N ASN A 393 -13.41 7.14 -1.36
CA ASN A 393 -12.48 6.24 -0.69
C ASN A 393 -12.51 4.82 -1.25
N LEU A 394 -13.64 4.42 -1.85
CA LEU A 394 -13.94 3.03 -2.14
C LEU A 394 -14.68 2.89 -3.46
N LEU A 395 -14.33 1.85 -4.21
CA LEU A 395 -15.09 1.38 -5.36
C LEU A 395 -15.38 -0.11 -5.20
N PHE A 396 -16.66 -0.47 -5.29
CA PHE A 396 -17.08 -1.82 -5.61
C PHE A 396 -17.35 -1.93 -7.12
N PHE A 397 -16.64 -2.82 -7.79
CA PHE A 397 -16.89 -3.15 -9.19
C PHE A 397 -17.26 -4.63 -9.27
N ASP A 398 -18.54 -4.92 -9.47
CA ASP A 398 -19.13 -6.23 -9.22
C ASP A 398 -18.79 -6.67 -7.78
N ASP A 399 -18.14 -7.80 -7.58
CA ASP A 399 -17.65 -8.28 -6.28
C ASP A 399 -16.17 -8.00 -6.03
N LEU A 400 -15.57 -7.14 -6.84
CA LEU A 400 -14.21 -6.63 -6.63
C LEU A 400 -14.24 -5.33 -5.83
N MET A 401 -13.41 -5.24 -4.81
CA MET A 401 -13.26 -4.06 -3.96
C MET A 401 -11.93 -3.36 -4.27
N PHE A 402 -11.98 -2.05 -4.43
CA PHE A 402 -10.80 -1.19 -4.64
C PHE A 402 -10.77 -0.12 -3.57
N VAL A 403 -9.65 -0.02 -2.87
CA VAL A 403 -9.44 0.94 -1.77
C VAL A 403 -7.96 1.30 -1.71
N HIS A 404 -7.63 2.45 -1.11
CA HIS A 404 -6.22 2.84 -1.03
C HIS A 404 -5.41 1.90 -0.14
N ALA A 405 -5.82 1.71 1.14
CA ALA A 405 -5.04 0.90 2.08
C ALA A 405 -5.68 -0.46 2.39
N GLY A 406 -6.75 -0.53 3.16
CA GLY A 406 -7.32 -1.83 3.48
C GLY A 406 -8.66 -1.76 4.21
N ILE A 407 -8.84 -2.59 5.22
CA ILE A 407 -10.11 -2.74 5.95
C ILE A 407 -10.08 -2.01 7.29
N PRO A 408 -11.23 -1.62 7.85
CA PRO A 408 -11.29 -1.05 9.20
C PRO A 408 -10.99 -2.09 10.26
N ARG A 409 -10.71 -1.64 11.49
CA ARG A 409 -10.58 -2.51 12.66
C ARG A 409 -11.91 -3.22 12.99
N ASP A 410 -11.81 -4.39 13.59
CA ASP A 410 -12.98 -5.20 14.00
C ASP A 410 -13.95 -4.42 14.90
N THR A 411 -13.42 -3.58 15.78
CA THR A 411 -14.22 -2.73 16.67
C THR A 411 -15.10 -1.75 15.90
N GLU A 412 -14.55 -1.13 14.84
CA GLU A 412 -15.30 -0.20 13.99
C GLU A 412 -16.32 -0.94 13.10
N ILE A 413 -15.92 -2.10 12.56
CA ILE A 413 -16.82 -2.94 11.77
C ILE A 413 -18.04 -3.33 12.58
N LYS A 414 -17.85 -3.80 13.82
CA LYS A 414 -18.94 -4.18 14.73
C LYS A 414 -19.83 -3.01 15.13
N ALA A 415 -19.23 -1.84 15.35
CA ALA A 415 -19.96 -0.65 15.82
C ALA A 415 -20.74 0.07 14.70
N LYS A 416 -20.19 0.13 13.49
CA LYS A 416 -20.64 1.05 12.44
C LYS A 416 -21.18 0.39 11.17
N LEU A 417 -20.77 -0.84 10.85
CA LEU A 417 -21.22 -1.56 9.65
C LEU A 417 -22.46 -2.43 9.91
N GLY A 418 -23.51 -1.85 10.43
CA GLY A 418 -24.83 -2.49 10.46
C GLY A 418 -25.43 -2.69 9.07
N ASP A 419 -25.14 -1.74 8.16
CA ASP A 419 -25.35 -1.81 6.73
C ASP A 419 -24.18 -1.12 5.99
N MET A 420 -24.20 -1.10 4.66
CA MET A 420 -23.11 -0.54 3.85
C MET A 420 -22.97 0.99 3.96
N SER A 421 -23.97 1.70 4.48
CA SER A 421 -23.87 3.16 4.70
C SER A 421 -22.79 3.52 5.73
N GLY A 422 -22.47 2.59 6.65
CA GLY A 422 -21.37 2.73 7.61
C GLY A 422 -19.99 2.90 6.96
N LEU A 423 -19.80 2.50 5.71
CA LEU A 423 -18.57 2.76 4.95
C LEU A 423 -18.31 4.25 4.70
N ASN A 424 -19.33 5.10 4.85
CA ASN A 424 -19.20 6.55 4.78
C ASN A 424 -18.85 7.20 6.13
N ASP A 425 -18.81 6.44 7.22
CA ASP A 425 -18.40 6.98 8.53
C ASP A 425 -16.95 7.50 8.48
N PRO A 426 -16.66 8.70 9.00
CA PRO A 426 -15.32 9.30 8.92
C PRO A 426 -14.20 8.44 9.52
N ASP A 427 -14.44 7.75 10.64
CA ASP A 427 -13.42 6.92 11.28
C ASP A 427 -13.16 5.63 10.47
N VAL A 428 -14.22 5.04 9.91
CA VAL A 428 -14.10 3.90 8.99
C VAL A 428 -13.30 4.30 7.76
N ARG A 429 -13.63 5.44 7.14
CA ARG A 429 -12.91 5.99 5.98
C ARG A 429 -11.44 6.27 6.30
N PHE A 430 -11.15 6.86 7.46
CA PHE A 430 -9.78 7.13 7.88
C PHE A 430 -8.97 5.83 8.00
N GLN A 431 -9.52 4.82 8.69
CA GLN A 431 -8.84 3.55 8.85
C GLN A 431 -8.60 2.84 7.51
N MET A 432 -9.52 2.94 6.56
CA MET A 432 -9.35 2.38 5.21
C MET A 432 -8.29 3.09 4.35
N LEU A 433 -7.80 4.26 4.77
CA LEU A 433 -6.67 4.97 4.15
C LEU A 433 -5.31 4.58 4.75
N TRP A 434 -5.30 3.87 5.90
CA TRP A 434 -4.07 3.65 6.67
C TRP A 434 -3.82 2.19 7.06
N SER A 435 -4.79 1.29 6.90
CA SER A 435 -4.66 -0.09 7.35
C SER A 435 -3.81 -0.95 6.43
N ASP A 436 -3.01 -1.84 7.03
CA ASP A 436 -2.08 -2.72 6.31
C ASP A 436 -2.38 -4.22 6.58
N PRO A 437 -2.28 -5.09 5.54
CA PRO A 437 -2.41 -6.52 5.71
C PRO A 437 -1.17 -7.09 6.40
N SER A 438 -1.39 -8.06 7.28
CA SER A 438 -0.36 -8.83 7.97
C SER A 438 -0.32 -10.27 7.44
N THR A 439 0.83 -10.91 7.54
CA THR A 439 0.98 -12.36 7.26
C THR A 439 0.41 -13.24 8.37
N ALA A 440 0.07 -12.66 9.52
CA ALA A 440 -0.58 -13.38 10.62
C ALA A 440 -2.04 -13.72 10.27
N ASP A 441 -2.55 -14.81 10.82
CA ASP A 441 -3.96 -15.18 10.66
C ASP A 441 -4.90 -14.17 11.32
N TYR A 442 -4.52 -13.67 12.49
CA TYR A 442 -5.32 -12.73 13.30
C TYR A 442 -4.44 -11.73 14.03
N ILE A 443 -4.84 -10.47 14.06
CA ILE A 443 -4.19 -9.40 14.83
C ILE A 443 -5.06 -9.01 16.02
N PRO A 444 -4.56 -9.14 17.26
CA PRO A 444 -5.29 -8.69 18.45
C PRO A 444 -5.59 -7.19 18.46
N ASP A 445 -6.71 -6.81 19.08
CA ASP A 445 -7.19 -5.42 19.15
C ASP A 445 -6.14 -4.45 19.70
N ASP A 446 -5.35 -4.87 20.71
CA ASP A 446 -4.29 -4.07 21.31
C ASP A 446 -3.16 -3.74 20.32
N LEU A 447 -2.84 -4.68 19.42
CA LEU A 447 -1.86 -4.44 18.36
C LEU A 447 -2.45 -3.59 17.23
N GLN A 448 -3.72 -3.77 16.89
CA GLN A 448 -4.42 -2.91 15.92
C GLN A 448 -4.49 -1.45 16.38
N ALA A 449 -4.56 -1.20 17.69
CA ALA A 449 -4.77 0.13 18.25
C ALA A 449 -3.49 0.94 18.46
N GLN A 450 -2.29 0.39 18.17
CA GLN A 450 -1.02 1.02 18.56
C GLN A 450 -0.64 2.25 17.74
N ASN A 451 -1.04 2.30 16.46
CA ASN A 451 -0.79 3.44 15.57
C ASN A 451 -1.83 3.53 14.44
N ALA A 452 -1.69 4.50 13.55
CA ALA A 452 -2.60 4.70 12.42
C ALA A 452 -2.54 3.61 11.34
N ARG A 453 -1.60 2.67 11.39
CA ARG A 453 -1.48 1.59 10.39
C ARG A 453 -2.48 0.44 10.56
N PHE A 454 -3.28 0.41 11.59
CA PHE A 454 -4.41 -0.51 11.82
C PHE A 454 -4.24 -1.89 11.15
N PRO A 455 -3.25 -2.72 11.56
CA PRO A 455 -2.96 -3.96 10.87
C PRO A 455 -4.11 -4.97 11.00
N PHE A 456 -4.32 -5.78 9.96
CA PHE A 456 -5.33 -6.84 9.96
C PHE A 456 -4.74 -8.17 9.47
N GLY A 457 -5.20 -9.27 10.03
CA GLY A 457 -4.80 -10.63 9.63
C GLY A 457 -5.74 -11.23 8.58
N LYS A 458 -5.39 -12.45 8.12
CA LYS A 458 -6.14 -13.18 7.10
C LYS A 458 -7.61 -13.39 7.47
N THR A 459 -7.89 -13.87 8.69
CA THR A 459 -9.27 -14.17 9.13
C THR A 459 -10.13 -12.92 9.26
N GLN A 460 -9.53 -11.81 9.72
CA GLN A 460 -10.23 -10.52 9.80
C GLN A 460 -10.58 -10.00 8.40
N PHE A 461 -9.65 -10.13 7.46
CA PHE A 461 -9.87 -9.79 6.06
C PHE A 461 -10.97 -10.64 5.42
N GLU A 462 -10.91 -11.97 5.56
CA GLU A 462 -11.93 -12.88 5.03
C GLU A 462 -13.31 -12.59 5.62
N ALA A 463 -13.41 -12.37 6.92
CA ALA A 463 -14.67 -12.01 7.58
C ALA A 463 -15.27 -10.71 7.04
N PHE A 464 -14.44 -9.66 6.82
CA PHE A 464 -14.88 -8.40 6.27
C PHE A 464 -15.35 -8.55 4.82
N MET A 465 -14.58 -9.24 3.97
CA MET A 465 -14.93 -9.46 2.57
C MET A 465 -16.21 -10.29 2.42
N ASN A 466 -16.35 -11.35 3.22
CA ASN A 466 -17.56 -12.16 3.26
C ASN A 466 -18.79 -11.36 3.71
N LYS A 467 -18.64 -10.50 4.72
CA LYS A 467 -19.70 -9.60 5.18
C LYS A 467 -20.23 -8.71 4.06
N LEU A 468 -19.36 -8.23 3.18
CA LEU A 468 -19.74 -7.37 2.06
C LEU A 468 -20.08 -8.15 0.78
N GLY A 469 -19.79 -9.45 0.73
CA GLY A 469 -19.98 -10.30 -0.45
C GLY A 469 -18.94 -10.04 -1.54
N CYS A 470 -17.69 -9.72 -1.17
CA CYS A 470 -16.59 -9.44 -2.09
C CYS A 470 -15.61 -10.60 -2.18
N SER A 471 -15.04 -10.84 -3.36
CA SER A 471 -14.13 -11.93 -3.67
C SER A 471 -12.66 -11.49 -3.74
N MET A 472 -12.38 -10.23 -4.07
CA MET A 472 -11.02 -9.70 -4.16
C MET A 472 -10.95 -8.25 -3.72
N LEU A 473 -9.84 -7.89 -3.05
CA LEU A 473 -9.47 -6.52 -2.73
C LEU A 473 -8.19 -6.15 -3.46
N VAL A 474 -8.20 -5.03 -4.19
CA VAL A 474 -7.00 -4.42 -4.79
C VAL A 474 -6.70 -3.12 -4.07
N ARG A 475 -5.48 -2.97 -3.58
CA ARG A 475 -5.03 -1.83 -2.77
C ARG A 475 -3.66 -1.31 -3.20
N GLY A 476 -3.30 -0.11 -2.75
CA GLY A 476 -1.97 0.50 -2.80
C GLY A 476 -1.32 0.60 -1.42
N HIS A 477 -0.86 1.80 -1.06
CA HIS A 477 -0.39 2.25 0.25
C HIS A 477 0.97 1.71 0.71
N GLU A 478 1.29 0.45 0.47
CA GLU A 478 2.59 -0.12 0.82
C GLU A 478 3.51 -0.21 -0.39
N LYS A 479 4.75 0.25 -0.20
CA LYS A 479 5.82 0.05 -1.17
C LYS A 479 6.11 -1.46 -1.33
N VAL A 480 5.99 -1.95 -2.54
CA VAL A 480 6.34 -3.32 -2.94
C VAL A 480 7.40 -3.26 -4.03
N ASP A 481 8.58 -3.82 -3.80
CA ASP A 481 9.72 -3.70 -4.74
C ASP A 481 9.44 -4.34 -6.10
N GLU A 482 8.65 -5.42 -6.14
CA GLU A 482 8.17 -6.05 -7.37
C GLU A 482 7.01 -5.28 -8.04
N GLY A 483 6.50 -4.22 -7.42
CA GLY A 483 5.40 -3.38 -7.86
C GLY A 483 4.01 -4.00 -7.66
N TRP A 484 3.89 -5.26 -7.29
CA TRP A 484 2.65 -5.92 -6.91
C TRP A 484 2.90 -7.14 -6.02
N ARG A 485 1.96 -7.44 -5.12
CA ARG A 485 2.06 -8.59 -4.22
C ARG A 485 0.67 -9.17 -3.94
N PRO A 486 0.38 -10.41 -4.37
CA PRO A 486 -0.83 -11.12 -3.97
C PRO A 486 -0.66 -11.70 -2.55
N MET A 487 -1.75 -11.69 -1.77
CA MET A 487 -1.85 -12.28 -0.43
C MET A 487 -3.20 -13.00 -0.27
N TYR A 488 -3.30 -13.90 0.69
CA TYR A 488 -4.54 -14.60 1.11
C TYR A 488 -5.23 -15.38 -0.02
N ALA A 489 -4.47 -16.06 -0.88
CA ALA A 489 -4.92 -16.63 -2.15
C ALA A 489 -5.85 -17.86 -2.06
N GLU A 490 -6.22 -18.36 -0.89
CA GLU A 490 -6.98 -19.62 -0.78
C GLU A 490 -8.47 -19.46 -1.07
N HIS A 491 -9.11 -18.40 -0.59
CA HIS A 491 -10.55 -18.16 -0.73
C HIS A 491 -10.87 -16.75 -1.22
N THR A 492 -10.34 -15.73 -0.57
CA THR A 492 -10.50 -14.33 -0.93
C THR A 492 -9.11 -13.74 -1.16
N GLN A 493 -8.95 -12.98 -2.23
CA GLN A 493 -7.63 -12.51 -2.65
C GLN A 493 -7.43 -11.04 -2.30
N LEU A 494 -6.21 -10.72 -1.86
CA LEU A 494 -5.76 -9.34 -1.70
C LEU A 494 -4.57 -9.11 -2.62
N ILE A 495 -4.56 -7.99 -3.35
CA ILE A 495 -3.43 -7.57 -4.17
C ILE A 495 -3.00 -6.18 -3.73
N THR A 496 -1.75 -6.04 -3.28
CA THR A 496 -1.09 -4.74 -3.11
C THR A 496 -0.42 -4.38 -4.42
N LEU A 497 -0.71 -3.17 -4.94
CA LEU A 497 -0.21 -2.65 -6.22
C LEU A 497 0.53 -1.34 -6.01
N PHE A 498 1.72 -1.20 -6.58
CA PHE A 498 2.53 0.02 -6.52
C PHE A 498 2.96 0.45 -7.92
N SER A 499 2.53 1.62 -8.35
CA SER A 499 2.72 2.10 -9.74
C SER A 499 3.78 3.19 -9.88
N ALA A 500 4.31 3.72 -8.78
CA ALA A 500 5.48 4.60 -8.78
C ALA A 500 6.77 3.78 -8.75
N GLY A 501 7.83 4.27 -9.39
CA GLY A 501 9.12 3.59 -9.29
C GLY A 501 10.00 3.72 -10.53
N GLY A 502 11.07 2.94 -10.53
CA GLY A 502 12.01 2.79 -11.63
C GLY A 502 13.39 3.35 -11.38
N ALA A 503 14.43 2.53 -11.57
CA ALA A 503 15.83 2.89 -11.30
C ALA A 503 16.30 4.16 -12.03
N ASP A 504 15.85 4.33 -13.27
CA ASP A 504 16.20 5.47 -14.13
C ASP A 504 15.04 6.44 -14.30
N ASN A 505 14.06 6.46 -13.38
CA ASN A 505 12.89 7.33 -13.49
C ASN A 505 13.23 8.76 -13.05
N ASN A 506 13.26 9.69 -14.01
CA ASN A 506 13.58 11.09 -13.76
C ASN A 506 12.47 11.87 -13.05
N ASP A 507 11.29 11.26 -12.88
CA ASP A 507 10.22 11.83 -12.04
C ASP A 507 10.57 11.72 -10.54
N LEU A 508 11.50 10.85 -10.16
CA LEU A 508 11.91 10.63 -8.78
C LEU A 508 13.22 11.39 -8.45
N PRO A 509 13.39 11.90 -7.23
CA PRO A 509 14.68 12.34 -6.71
C PRO A 509 15.75 11.25 -6.83
N GLU A 510 17.03 11.65 -6.90
CA GLU A 510 18.14 10.69 -7.09
C GLU A 510 18.31 9.72 -5.91
N ASP A 511 18.00 10.16 -4.71
CA ASP A 511 18.07 9.44 -3.44
C ASP A 511 16.78 8.72 -3.04
N SER A 512 15.73 8.79 -3.87
CA SER A 512 14.43 8.17 -3.58
C SER A 512 14.53 6.64 -3.47
N SER A 513 14.05 6.08 -2.37
CA SER A 513 13.92 4.62 -2.18
C SER A 513 12.98 3.96 -3.19
N TYR A 514 12.11 4.75 -3.84
CA TYR A 514 11.20 4.25 -4.88
C TYR A 514 11.90 3.90 -6.19
N ARG A 515 13.15 4.34 -6.39
CA ARG A 515 13.95 3.90 -7.56
C ARG A 515 14.22 2.40 -7.57
N GLY A 516 14.18 1.73 -6.41
CA GLY A 516 14.27 0.27 -6.30
C GLY A 516 13.01 -0.49 -6.74
N VAL A 517 11.88 0.19 -6.86
CA VAL A 517 10.59 -0.43 -7.22
C VAL A 517 10.48 -0.65 -8.73
N THR A 518 9.97 -1.80 -9.12
CA THR A 518 9.52 -2.11 -10.48
C THR A 518 8.07 -1.66 -10.63
N PRO A 519 7.75 -0.50 -11.26
CA PRO A 519 6.38 0.01 -11.28
C PRO A 519 5.46 -0.88 -12.11
N MET A 520 4.33 -1.27 -11.53
CA MET A 520 3.35 -2.17 -12.12
C MET A 520 1.95 -1.56 -12.21
N ALA A 521 1.16 -2.05 -13.15
CA ALA A 521 -0.26 -1.79 -13.24
C ALA A 521 -1.01 -3.12 -13.43
N LEU A 522 -2.33 -3.14 -13.23
CA LEU A 522 -3.16 -4.29 -13.53
C LEU A 522 -4.11 -4.00 -14.68
N SER A 523 -4.28 -4.99 -15.57
CA SER A 523 -5.43 -5.10 -16.46
C SER A 523 -6.35 -6.17 -15.89
N ILE A 524 -7.60 -5.81 -15.59
CA ILE A 524 -8.60 -6.76 -15.06
C ILE A 524 -9.75 -6.83 -16.04
N ARG A 525 -9.92 -8.00 -16.66
CA ARG A 525 -11.10 -8.29 -17.48
C ARG A 525 -12.20 -8.82 -16.57
N VAL A 526 -13.33 -8.15 -16.56
CA VAL A 526 -14.48 -8.50 -15.71
C VAL A 526 -15.67 -8.88 -16.58
N GLU A 527 -16.24 -10.03 -16.30
CA GLU A 527 -17.58 -10.46 -16.68
C GLU A 527 -18.32 -10.81 -15.40
N LYS A 528 -19.64 -10.66 -15.34
CA LYS A 528 -20.38 -10.90 -14.10
C LYS A 528 -20.01 -12.25 -13.47
N GLY A 529 -19.48 -12.22 -12.24
CA GLY A 529 -19.03 -13.40 -11.51
C GLY A 529 -17.70 -14.00 -11.99
N LYS A 530 -16.93 -13.29 -12.84
CA LYS A 530 -15.60 -13.72 -13.29
C LYS A 530 -14.66 -12.56 -13.45
N ALA A 531 -13.42 -12.72 -12.98
CA ALA A 531 -12.37 -11.73 -13.17
C ALA A 531 -11.05 -12.41 -13.58
N GLN A 532 -10.39 -11.84 -14.59
CA GLN A 532 -9.04 -12.23 -14.98
C GLN A 532 -8.10 -11.06 -14.77
N VAL A 533 -7.16 -11.23 -13.86
CA VAL A 533 -6.18 -10.21 -13.46
C VAL A 533 -4.87 -10.46 -14.17
N THR A 534 -4.36 -9.48 -14.90
CA THR A 534 -3.07 -9.55 -15.60
C THR A 534 -2.21 -8.36 -15.16
N PRO A 535 -1.19 -8.58 -14.33
CA PRO A 535 -0.21 -7.55 -14.03
C PRO A 535 0.62 -7.21 -15.28
N PHE A 536 1.00 -5.94 -15.44
CA PHE A 536 1.92 -5.54 -16.50
C PHE A 536 2.92 -4.48 -16.03
N LEU A 537 4.14 -4.59 -16.56
CA LEU A 537 5.24 -3.68 -16.28
C LEU A 537 4.98 -2.33 -16.94
N ILE A 538 5.17 -1.22 -16.21
CA ILE A 538 5.00 0.13 -16.74
C ILE A 538 6.29 0.59 -17.45
N ASP A 539 6.21 0.91 -18.75
CA ASP A 539 7.32 1.47 -19.52
C ASP A 539 7.42 3.01 -19.34
N TYR A 540 7.83 3.42 -18.16
CA TYR A 540 8.07 4.83 -17.85
C TYR A 540 9.25 5.42 -18.63
N LYS A 541 10.25 4.60 -19.01
CA LYS A 541 11.50 5.05 -19.66
C LYS A 541 11.26 5.81 -20.97
N LYS A 542 10.26 5.40 -21.74
CA LYS A 542 9.88 6.09 -22.98
C LYS A 542 9.38 7.52 -22.76
N PHE A 543 8.89 7.81 -21.56
CA PHE A 543 8.34 9.12 -21.19
C PHE A 543 9.30 9.97 -20.33
N ASN A 544 10.53 9.52 -20.15
CA ASN A 544 11.65 10.36 -19.71
C ASN A 544 12.28 11.16 -20.89
N ASP A 545 11.77 10.98 -22.12
CA ASP A 545 12.25 11.66 -23.33
C ASP A 545 11.53 13.00 -23.51
N PRO A 546 12.27 14.13 -23.65
CA PRO A 546 11.69 15.47 -23.91
C PRO A 546 10.75 15.56 -25.12
N LYS A 547 10.91 14.66 -26.11
CA LYS A 547 10.03 14.61 -27.29
C LYS A 547 8.66 14.02 -26.99
N ARG A 548 8.55 13.24 -25.91
CA ARG A 548 7.33 12.51 -25.51
C ARG A 548 6.73 13.00 -24.21
N ASN A 549 7.50 13.78 -23.42
CA ASN A 549 7.06 14.36 -22.17
C ASN A 549 7.69 15.75 -22.02
N ARG A 550 6.88 16.77 -22.17
CA ARG A 550 7.34 18.18 -22.19
C ARG A 550 7.90 18.65 -20.85
N PHE A 551 7.61 17.97 -19.76
CA PHE A 551 8.26 18.26 -18.48
C PHE A 551 9.79 18.13 -18.56
N PHE A 552 10.32 17.29 -19.45
CA PHE A 552 11.76 17.14 -19.64
C PHE A 552 12.34 18.04 -20.75
N ALA A 553 11.49 18.83 -21.44
CA ALA A 553 11.97 19.76 -22.47
C ALA A 553 12.66 21.01 -21.89
N SER A 554 12.39 21.33 -20.63
CA SER A 554 13.01 22.43 -19.89
C SER A 554 13.17 22.05 -18.41
N PRO A 555 14.19 22.57 -17.72
CA PRO A 555 14.32 22.34 -16.27
C PRO A 555 13.16 23.01 -15.52
N PRO A 556 12.78 22.49 -14.33
CA PRO A 556 11.79 23.14 -13.49
C PRO A 556 12.32 24.48 -12.97
N GLU A 557 11.46 25.52 -12.97
CA GLU A 557 11.79 26.81 -12.38
C GLU A 557 11.68 26.78 -10.84
N ILE A 558 10.78 25.96 -10.33
CA ILE A 558 10.63 25.69 -8.89
C ILE A 558 11.14 24.26 -8.65
N GLU A 559 12.26 24.15 -7.93
CA GLU A 559 12.85 22.84 -7.63
C GLU A 559 12.07 22.12 -6.53
N HIS A 560 11.89 20.82 -6.71
CA HIS A 560 11.34 19.93 -5.70
C HIS A 560 12.34 19.82 -4.54
N LYS A 561 11.97 20.34 -3.38
CA LYS A 561 12.78 20.21 -2.15
C LYS A 561 12.43 18.88 -1.50
N VAL A 562 13.34 17.94 -1.58
CA VAL A 562 13.33 16.76 -0.71
C VAL A 562 13.58 17.25 0.71
N GLY A 563 12.61 17.03 1.62
CA GLY A 563 12.69 17.51 3.01
C GLY A 563 13.59 16.65 3.87
#